data_defd54d34903be70d65ef8fa1e3a1405
#
_entry.id   defd54d34903be70d65ef8fa1e3a1405
#
_cell.length_a   1.000
_cell.length_b   1.000
_cell.length_c   1.000
_cell.angle_alpha   90.00
_cell.angle_beta   90.00
_cell.angle_gamma   90.00
#
_symmetry.space_group_name_H-M   'P 1'
#
loop_
_entity.id
_entity.type
_entity.pdbx_description
1 polymer ?
#
loop_
_entity_poly.entity_id
_entity_poly.type
_entity_poly.pdbx_seq_one_letter_code
_entity_poly.pdbx_strand_id
1 'polypeptide(L)'
;MPENNALEMNLDGLGKIEIAPEVIEVIAGIAASEIDGVATMRGNFAAGVVERLGKKNHGKGIRVDLSDNQIKIDVYCILNFGVSIPKVAQSIQENVRQALYNMTGLETDEVNIHIVNINFETQKEEQQNPVVE
;
A
#
# COMPACT_ATOMS: atom_id res chain seq x y z
N MET A 1 10.31 -23.54 1.79
CA MET A 1 10.04 -23.21 1.83
C MET A 1 9.70 -22.26 1.30
N PRO A 2 9.45 -22.29 0.88
CA PRO A 2 8.94 -21.40 0.18
C PRO A 2 9.00 -20.19 0.80
N GLU A 3 8.98 -20.16 1.73
CA GLU A 3 8.93 -19.07 2.34
C GLU A 3 9.85 -18.17 1.84
N ASN A 4 10.66 -18.41 1.16
CA ASN A 4 11.49 -17.55 0.79
C ASN A 4 11.17 -16.85 -0.37
N ASN A 5 10.33 -15.98 -0.37
CA ASN A 5 9.96 -15.22 -1.47
C ASN A 5 10.68 -13.92 -1.54
N ALA A 6 11.75 -13.79 -0.86
CA ALA A 6 12.45 -12.53 -0.89
C ALA A 6 13.00 -12.32 -2.29
N LEU A 7 13.06 -11.08 -2.71
CA LEU A 7 13.63 -10.76 -3.99
C LEU A 7 15.10 -10.54 -3.83
N GLU A 8 15.88 -11.01 -4.73
CA GLU A 8 17.30 -10.87 -4.66
C GLU A 8 17.86 -10.07 -5.80
N MET A 9 18.86 -9.27 -5.55
CA MET A 9 19.51 -8.54 -6.59
C MET A 9 20.99 -8.67 -6.42
N ASN A 10 21.73 -8.69 -7.49
CA ASN A 10 23.15 -8.81 -7.42
C ASN A 10 23.71 -7.83 -8.40
N LEU A 11 23.75 -6.57 -8.02
CA LEU A 11 24.06 -5.55 -8.95
C LEU A 11 25.50 -5.42 -9.33
N ASP A 12 26.38 -5.45 -8.44
CA ASP A 12 27.76 -5.24 -8.77
C ASP A 12 28.67 -6.37 -8.47
N GLY A 13 28.15 -7.50 -8.27
CA GLY A 13 29.02 -8.61 -7.97
C GLY A 13 29.59 -8.58 -6.58
N LEU A 14 29.16 -7.67 -5.75
CA LEU A 14 29.69 -7.63 -4.41
C LEU A 14 28.95 -8.54 -3.45
N GLY A 15 27.95 -9.20 -3.91
CA GLY A 15 27.12 -10.04 -3.03
C GLY A 15 25.70 -9.80 -3.41
N LYS A 16 24.77 -10.28 -2.64
CA LYS A 16 23.39 -10.13 -3.02
C LYS A 16 22.66 -9.19 -2.09
N ILE A 17 21.64 -8.60 -2.56
CA ILE A 17 20.77 -7.75 -1.79
C ILE A 17 19.43 -8.44 -1.80
N GLU A 18 18.88 -8.71 -0.63
CA GLU A 18 17.59 -9.34 -0.57
C GLU A 18 16.55 -8.40 -0.03
N ILE A 19 15.40 -8.37 -0.60
CA ILE A 19 14.32 -7.52 -0.15
C ILE A 19 13.18 -8.41 0.25
N ALA A 20 12.82 -8.38 1.51
CA ALA A 20 11.75 -9.23 2.00
C ALA A 20 10.41 -8.76 1.47
N PRO A 21 9.45 -9.63 1.28
CA PRO A 21 8.16 -9.20 0.79
C PRO A 21 7.51 -8.16 1.69
N GLU A 22 7.78 -8.20 2.97
CA GLU A 22 7.21 -7.23 3.87
C GLU A 22 7.67 -5.82 3.55
N VAL A 23 8.85 -5.68 3.00
CA VAL A 23 9.34 -4.37 2.65
C VAL A 23 8.49 -3.83 1.51
N ILE A 24 8.17 -4.69 0.55
CA ILE A 24 7.35 -4.27 -0.57
C ILE A 24 5.96 -3.92 -0.08
N GLU A 25 5.44 -4.66 0.89
CA GLU A 25 4.14 -4.38 1.41
C GLU A 25 4.10 -3.01 2.08
N VAL A 26 5.13 -2.67 2.83
CA VAL A 26 5.15 -1.41 3.52
C VAL A 26 5.25 -0.25 2.53
N ILE A 27 6.11 -0.38 1.54
CA ILE A 27 6.26 0.68 0.56
C ILE A 27 4.95 0.87 -0.18
N ALA A 28 4.33 -0.21 -0.60
CA ALA A 28 3.09 -0.11 -1.34
C ALA A 28 1.99 0.48 -0.48
N GLY A 29 1.94 0.09 0.78
CA GLY A 29 0.91 0.59 1.67
C GLY A 29 1.04 2.07 1.92
N ILE A 30 2.24 2.54 2.13
CA ILE A 30 2.44 3.96 2.35
C ILE A 30 2.13 4.73 1.09
N ALA A 31 2.58 4.23 -0.05
CA ALA A 31 2.34 4.93 -1.31
C ALA A 31 0.85 5.01 -1.61
N ALA A 32 0.12 3.95 -1.31
CA ALA A 32 -1.31 3.97 -1.56
C ALA A 32 -2.01 4.95 -0.63
N SER A 33 -1.57 5.02 0.61
CA SER A 33 -2.25 5.87 1.55
C SER A 33 -1.97 7.35 1.34
N GLU A 34 -1.00 7.68 0.52
CA GLU A 34 -0.73 9.06 0.25
C GLU A 34 -1.67 9.68 -0.77
N ILE A 35 -2.44 8.90 -1.44
CA ILE A 35 -3.28 9.43 -2.51
C ILE A 35 -4.53 10.08 -1.94
N ASP A 36 -4.83 11.27 -2.41
CA ASP A 36 -6.01 11.97 -1.96
C ASP A 36 -7.22 11.13 -2.30
N GLY A 37 -8.12 11.00 -1.42
CA GLY A 37 -9.31 10.21 -1.66
C GLY A 37 -9.26 8.89 -0.95
N VAL A 38 -8.11 8.46 -0.52
CA VAL A 38 -8.00 7.22 0.20
C VAL A 38 -8.26 7.53 1.66
N ALA A 39 -9.31 6.93 2.21
CA ALA A 39 -9.69 7.22 3.57
C ALA A 39 -8.71 6.58 4.51
N THR A 40 -8.41 5.34 4.26
CA THR A 40 -7.50 4.73 5.15
C THR A 40 -7.23 3.40 4.57
N MET A 41 -6.12 2.83 4.84
CA MET A 41 -5.86 1.52 4.40
C MET A 41 -6.37 0.64 5.47
N ARG A 42 -6.68 -0.53 5.14
CA ARG A 42 -7.22 -1.36 6.07
C ARG A 42 -6.17 -1.51 7.00
N GLY A 43 -6.09 -1.42 8.05
CA GLY A 43 -5.02 -1.53 8.94
C GLY A 43 -4.61 -0.23 9.51
N ASN A 44 -5.15 0.79 9.00
CA ASN A 44 -4.92 2.02 9.60
C ASN A 44 -3.51 2.37 9.88
N PHE A 45 -2.68 2.55 8.95
CA PHE A 45 -1.46 2.94 9.16
C PHE A 45 -1.22 4.08 9.95
N ALA A 46 -1.82 4.99 9.93
CA ALA A 46 -1.61 6.12 10.61
C ALA A 46 -1.37 5.96 11.97
N ALA A 47 -2.06 5.98 12.63
CA ALA A 47 -2.01 5.92 13.91
C ALA A 47 -1.13 5.13 14.55
N GLY A 48 -1.26 4.98 15.46
CA GLY A 48 -0.51 4.30 16.22
C GLY A 48 -0.12 3.06 15.84
N VAL A 49 -0.61 2.72 14.89
CA VAL A 49 -0.35 1.59 14.45
C VAL A 49 1.04 1.38 14.43
N VAL A 50 1.69 2.30 14.08
CA VAL A 50 2.94 2.24 14.04
C VAL A 50 3.53 1.41 15.02
N GLU A 51 3.33 1.60 16.10
CA GLU A 51 3.86 0.87 17.03
C GLU A 51 3.51 -0.45 17.04
N ARG A 52 2.49 -0.76 17.14
CA ARG A 52 2.12 -2.02 17.28
C ARG A 52 2.40 -2.74 16.17
N LEU A 53 2.42 -2.26 15.34
CA LEU A 53 2.49 -2.89 14.32
C LEU A 53 3.66 -3.30 13.96
N GLY A 54 4.38 -2.82 14.19
CA GLY A 54 5.45 -3.16 13.77
C GLY A 54 5.35 -4.50 13.42
N LYS A 55 4.42 -5.06 13.76
CA LYS A 55 4.23 -6.31 13.48
C LYS A 55 3.70 -6.59 12.25
N LYS A 56 2.80 -6.70 11.96
CA LYS A 56 2.18 -6.93 10.81
C LYS A 56 1.20 -6.06 10.33
N ASN A 57 0.80 -5.20 10.99
CA ASN A 57 -0.25 -4.42 10.52
C ASN A 57 0.02 -3.60 9.34
N HIS A 58 1.25 -3.20 9.10
CA HIS A 58 1.37 -2.34 8.00
C HIS A 58 1.21 -3.11 6.74
N GLY A 59 1.12 -4.34 6.74
CA GLY A 59 0.86 -5.03 5.54
C GLY A 59 -0.53 -5.36 5.37
N LYS A 60 -1.41 -5.03 6.28
CA LYS A 60 -2.71 -5.35 6.16
C LYS A 60 -3.35 -4.89 4.98
N GLY A 61 -3.56 -4.26 4.28
CA GLY A 61 -4.27 -3.96 3.08
C GLY A 61 -3.48 -4.26 1.86
N ILE A 62 -2.33 -4.89 1.99
CA ILE A 62 -1.50 -5.16 0.85
C ILE A 62 -1.14 -6.62 0.78
N ARG A 63 -1.21 -7.20 -0.42
CA ARG A 63 -0.82 -8.55 -0.58
C ARG A 63 0.17 -8.60 -1.70
N VAL A 64 1.28 -9.23 -1.54
CA VAL A 64 2.33 -9.28 -2.54
C VAL A 64 2.53 -10.70 -3.00
N ASP A 65 2.56 -10.90 -4.31
CA ASP A 65 2.76 -12.21 -4.87
C ASP A 65 4.00 -12.12 -5.73
N LEU A 66 5.02 -12.87 -5.38
CA LEU A 66 6.27 -12.81 -6.09
C LEU A 66 6.58 -14.06 -6.91
N SER A 67 5.59 -14.75 -7.33
CA SER A 67 5.85 -15.99 -8.05
C SER A 67 6.26 -15.73 -9.47
N ASP A 68 6.98 -16.65 -10.06
CA ASP A 68 7.35 -16.59 -11.45
C ASP A 68 8.14 -15.35 -11.81
N ASN A 69 8.93 -14.85 -10.90
CA ASN A 69 9.70 -13.71 -11.20
C ASN A 69 8.86 -12.52 -11.53
N GLN A 70 7.65 -12.47 -11.06
CA GLN A 70 6.79 -11.34 -11.29
C GLN A 70 6.40 -10.74 -9.98
N ILE A 71 6.11 -9.46 -9.98
CA ILE A 71 5.66 -8.78 -8.79
C ILE A 71 4.24 -8.34 -9.02
N LYS A 72 3.31 -8.94 -8.28
CA LYS A 72 1.93 -8.57 -8.37
C LYS A 72 1.48 -8.12 -7.02
N ILE A 73 0.83 -6.99 -6.96
CA ILE A 73 0.43 -6.40 -5.71
C ILE A 73 -1.06 -6.17 -5.71
N ASP A 74 -1.72 -6.56 -4.63
CA ASP A 74 -3.13 -6.28 -4.47
C ASP A 74 -3.26 -5.29 -3.33
N VAL A 75 -3.97 -4.22 -3.57
CA VAL A 75 -4.15 -3.17 -2.59
C VAL A 75 -5.62 -3.13 -2.21
N TYR A 76 -5.93 -3.30 -0.92
CA TYR A 76 -7.30 -3.27 -0.46
C TYR A 76 -7.48 -1.98 0.33
N CYS A 77 -8.31 -1.11 -0.13
CA CYS A 77 -8.42 0.19 0.51
C CYS A 77 -9.85 0.68 0.61
N ILE A 78 -10.02 1.72 1.38
CA ILE A 78 -11.31 2.33 1.61
C ILE A 78 -11.18 3.75 1.10
N LEU A 79 -12.11 4.17 0.28
CA LEU A 79 -12.04 5.50 -0.28
C LEU A 79 -13.08 6.40 0.35
N ASN A 80 -12.90 7.69 0.21
CA ASN A 80 -13.84 8.64 0.76
C ASN A 80 -15.02 8.77 -0.18
N PHE A 81 -16.19 8.97 0.37
CA PHE A 81 -17.36 9.14 -0.43
C PHE A 81 -17.21 10.38 -1.28
N GLY A 82 -17.62 10.32 -2.48
CA GLY A 82 -17.58 11.48 -3.36
C GLY A 82 -16.43 11.51 -4.34
N VAL A 83 -15.46 10.65 -4.18
CA VAL A 83 -14.33 10.68 -5.11
C VAL A 83 -14.63 9.83 -6.33
N SER A 84 -13.88 10.05 -7.37
CA SER A 84 -14.02 9.22 -8.55
C SER A 84 -13.20 7.97 -8.32
N ILE A 85 -13.84 6.85 -8.16
CA ILE A 85 -13.14 5.62 -7.87
C ILE A 85 -12.12 5.29 -8.95
N PRO A 86 -12.44 5.33 -10.22
CA PRO A 86 -11.44 4.97 -11.20
C PRO A 86 -10.22 5.88 -11.17
N LYS A 87 -10.44 7.15 -10.93
CA LYS A 87 -9.33 8.05 -10.92
C LYS A 87 -8.45 7.84 -9.72
N VAL A 88 -9.03 7.65 -8.56
CA VAL A 88 -8.25 7.43 -7.36
C VAL A 88 -7.51 6.11 -7.51
N ALA A 89 -8.19 5.09 -8.01
CA ALA A 89 -7.55 3.79 -8.15
C ALA A 89 -6.36 3.86 -9.08
N GLN A 90 -6.51 4.60 -10.16
CA GLN A 90 -5.42 4.71 -11.08
C GLN A 90 -4.26 5.46 -10.47
N SER A 91 -4.54 6.47 -9.67
CA SER A 91 -3.49 7.21 -9.00
C SER A 91 -2.76 6.30 -8.01
N ILE A 92 -3.48 5.40 -7.36
CA ILE A 92 -2.85 4.48 -6.44
C ILE A 92 -1.93 3.55 -7.23
N GLN A 93 -2.40 3.05 -8.36
CA GLN A 93 -1.58 2.16 -9.15
C GLN A 93 -0.27 2.84 -9.54
N GLU A 94 -0.37 4.06 -9.99
CA GLU A 94 0.81 4.75 -10.43
C GLU A 94 1.73 5.09 -9.29
N ASN A 95 1.19 5.52 -8.17
CA ASN A 95 2.04 5.90 -7.07
C ASN A 95 2.74 4.70 -6.46
N VAL A 96 2.05 3.57 -6.39
CA VAL A 96 2.66 2.38 -5.84
C VAL A 96 3.79 1.93 -6.74
N ARG A 97 3.53 1.89 -8.05
CA ARG A 97 4.52 1.47 -8.96
C ARG A 97 5.73 2.36 -8.92
N GLN A 98 5.53 3.66 -8.89
CA GLN A 98 6.59 4.60 -8.88
C GLN A 98 7.42 4.50 -7.60
N ALA A 99 6.76 4.36 -6.48
CA ALA A 99 7.47 4.29 -5.21
C ALA A 99 8.33 3.03 -5.15
N LEU A 100 7.80 1.94 -5.65
CA LEU A 100 8.56 0.72 -5.64
C LEU A 100 9.76 0.83 -6.55
N TYR A 101 9.56 1.41 -7.71
CA TYR A 101 10.65 1.53 -8.63
C TYR A 101 11.72 2.46 -8.06
N ASN A 102 11.32 3.54 -7.45
CA ASN A 102 12.29 4.49 -6.91
C ASN A 102 13.09 3.91 -5.76
N MET A 103 12.48 3.09 -4.96
CA MET A 103 13.18 2.57 -3.80
C MET A 103 13.88 1.25 -4.03
N THR A 104 13.40 0.46 -4.93
CA THR A 104 13.98 -0.85 -5.12
C THR A 104 14.54 -1.08 -6.51
N GLY A 105 14.18 -0.26 -7.44
CA GLY A 105 14.59 -0.48 -8.82
C GLY A 105 13.78 -1.54 -9.51
N LEU A 106 12.79 -2.11 -8.83
CA LEU A 106 12.04 -3.20 -9.43
C LEU A 106 10.78 -2.71 -10.12
N GLU A 107 10.43 -3.38 -11.18
CA GLU A 107 9.22 -3.02 -11.88
C GLU A 107 8.11 -3.93 -11.47
N THR A 108 6.94 -3.39 -11.25
CA THR A 108 5.81 -4.14 -10.81
C THR A 108 5.01 -4.59 -12.01
N ASP A 109 4.66 -5.86 -12.06
CA ASP A 109 3.92 -6.36 -13.19
C ASP A 109 2.44 -6.03 -13.10
N GLU A 110 1.88 -6.05 -11.93
CA GLU A 110 0.48 -5.72 -11.75
C GLU A 110 0.26 -5.05 -10.42
N VAL A 111 -0.60 -4.05 -10.40
CA VAL A 111 -1.04 -3.46 -9.16
C VAL A 111 -2.54 -3.47 -9.25
N ASN A 112 -3.19 -4.31 -8.49
CA ASN A 112 -4.63 -4.45 -8.54
C ASN A 112 -5.24 -3.75 -7.35
N ILE A 113 -6.24 -2.95 -7.59
CA ILE A 113 -6.83 -2.14 -6.53
C ILE A 113 -8.21 -2.67 -6.23
N HIS A 114 -8.45 -2.97 -4.97
CA HIS A 114 -9.74 -3.49 -4.54
C HIS A 114 -10.35 -2.49 -3.56
N ILE A 115 -11.44 -1.90 -3.93
CA ILE A 115 -12.09 -0.90 -3.08
C ILE A 115 -13.08 -1.67 -2.25
N VAL A 116 -12.80 -1.83 -1.00
CA VAL A 116 -13.63 -2.67 -0.16
C VAL A 116 -14.68 -1.91 0.65
N ASN A 117 -14.61 -0.62 0.67
CA ASN A 117 -15.62 0.12 1.39
C ASN A 117 -15.50 1.60 1.06
N ILE A 118 -16.51 2.36 1.44
CA ILE A 118 -16.49 3.80 1.24
C ILE A 118 -16.72 4.42 2.59
N ASN A 119 -15.89 5.36 2.94
CA ASN A 119 -15.99 5.98 4.23
C ASN A 119 -16.71 7.30 4.12
N PHE A 120 -17.93 7.38 4.57
CA PHE A 120 -18.59 8.65 4.53
C PHE A 120 -18.81 9.16 5.93
N GLU A 121 -18.46 8.39 6.94
CA GLU A 121 -18.60 8.88 8.25
C GLU A 121 -17.56 9.89 8.57
N THR A 122 -16.44 9.80 7.98
CA THR A 122 -15.42 10.75 8.24
C THR A 122 -15.89 12.12 7.89
N GLN A 123 -16.64 12.24 6.83
CA GLN A 123 -17.13 13.51 6.48
C GLN A 123 -18.07 14.02 7.49
N LYS A 124 -18.89 13.20 8.04
CA LYS A 124 -19.80 13.64 8.99
C LYS A 124 -19.06 14.10 10.20
N GLU A 125 -18.09 13.44 10.59
CA GLU A 125 -17.37 13.85 11.73
C GLU A 125 -16.71 15.16 11.51
N GLU A 126 -16.17 15.37 10.40
CA GLU A 126 -15.57 16.60 10.14
C GLU A 126 -16.53 17.70 10.18
N GLN A 127 -17.68 17.50 9.69
CA GLN A 127 -18.65 18.50 9.72
C GLN A 127 -19.07 18.76 11.11
N GLN A 128 -19.14 17.79 11.91
CA GLN A 128 -19.57 17.99 13.21
C GLN A 128 -18.56 18.70 14.02
N ASN A 129 -17.34 18.49 13.83
CA ASN A 129 -16.39 19.13 14.59
C ASN A 129 -16.57 20.60 14.66
N PRO A 130 -16.72 21.27 13.65
CA PRO A 130 -16.86 22.67 13.71
C PRO A 130 -18.07 23.02 14.45
N VAL A 131 -19.01 22.28 14.35
CA VAL A 131 -20.21 22.58 14.94
C VAL A 131 -20.10 22.51 16.37
N VAL A 132 -19.44 21.62 16.81
CA VAL A 132 -19.34 21.49 18.14
C VAL A 132 -18.97 22.67 18.80
N GLU A 133 -18.36 23.35 18.30
CA GLU A 133 -17.99 24.41 18.97
C GLU A 133 -18.53 25.26 19.01
#